data_7ca467220fefb603540a5ef6e2a19419
#
_entry.id   7ca467220fefb603540a5ef6e2a19419
#
_cell.length_a   1.000
_cell.length_b   1.000
_cell.length_c   1.000
_cell.angle_alpha   90.00
_cell.angle_beta   90.00
_cell.angle_gamma   90.00
#
_symmetry.space_group_name_H-M   'P 1'
#
loop_
_entity.id
_entity.type
_entity.pdbx_description
1 polymer ?
#
loop_
_entity_poly.entity_id
_entity_poly.type
_entity_poly.pdbx_seq_one_letter_code
_entity_poly.pdbx_strand_id
1 'polypeptide(L)'
;MTPLPPHGSLRRRSVLRALGVAASRAWIPGLWVAGVATAPPAEASEGELTGFDVLRDDDGVFVSYAVNFELGKGPEDALAKSVPLFLVAEAEIFRDRWYWRDRRVAHATKVWKIVYQPLTSTYRVTTVGGLSQNYPTREEAIAATSRSVRWKVAEAAQLDDGRHYLEFVYRLDINLLPRPMQIGIAGNPDWQLSVKRTQRIA
;
A
#
# COMPACT_ATOMS: atom_id res chain seq x y z
N MET A 1 -46.62 -7.65 -48.91
CA MET A 1 -48.09 -7.62 -48.69
C MET A 1 -48.33 -7.01 -47.33
N THR A 2 -48.60 -5.72 -47.38
CA THR A 2 -49.17 -4.88 -46.31
C THR A 2 -50.64 -5.33 -46.05
N PRO A 3 -51.35 -4.97 -44.93
CA PRO A 3 -51.45 -3.58 -44.46
C PRO A 3 -51.55 -3.38 -42.91
N LEU A 4 -51.34 -2.15 -42.54
CA LEU A 4 -51.85 -1.38 -41.39
C LEU A 4 -53.27 -0.83 -41.69
N PRO A 5 -53.88 0.03 -40.81
CA PRO A 5 -54.24 0.08 -39.39
C PRO A 5 -55.78 0.17 -39.20
N PRO A 6 -56.48 0.79 -38.21
CA PRO A 6 -56.47 2.21 -37.85
C PRO A 6 -56.84 2.63 -36.38
N HIS A 7 -56.54 3.87 -36.09
CA HIS A 7 -57.08 4.94 -35.26
C HIS A 7 -58.44 4.88 -34.55
N GLY A 8 -58.53 5.59 -33.41
CA GLY A 8 -59.76 6.15 -32.84
C GLY A 8 -59.53 6.61 -31.42
N SER A 9 -59.20 7.79 -31.12
CA SER A 9 -59.85 9.13 -31.01
C SER A 9 -60.64 9.32 -29.69
N LEU A 10 -60.13 10.27 -28.92
CA LEU A 10 -60.81 11.36 -28.19
C LEU A 10 -62.18 11.11 -27.54
N ARG A 11 -62.28 11.49 -26.23
CA ARG A 11 -63.18 12.52 -25.78
C ARG A 11 -62.90 13.04 -24.36
N ARG A 12 -62.85 14.36 -24.32
CA ARG A 12 -63.00 15.26 -23.17
C ARG A 12 -64.36 15.12 -22.49
N ARG A 13 -64.41 15.48 -21.19
CA ARG A 13 -65.36 16.42 -20.52
C ARG A 13 -65.13 16.29 -19.02
N SER A 14 -64.55 17.26 -18.38
CA SER A 14 -65.01 18.37 -17.53
C SER A 14 -66.33 18.15 -16.81
N VAL A 15 -66.38 18.38 -15.50
CA VAL A 15 -67.22 19.37 -14.81
C VAL A 15 -67.17 19.19 -13.27
N LEU A 16 -66.64 20.17 -12.57
CA LEU A 16 -67.12 20.95 -11.43
C LEU A 16 -67.54 20.34 -10.07
N ARG A 17 -66.87 20.87 -9.06
CA ARG A 17 -67.31 21.42 -7.77
C ARG A 17 -67.98 20.49 -6.75
N ALA A 18 -67.32 20.43 -5.57
CA ALA A 18 -67.95 20.87 -4.31
C ALA A 18 -66.93 21.06 -3.21
N LEU A 19 -67.06 22.19 -2.53
CA LEU A 19 -66.36 22.59 -1.33
C LEU A 19 -66.70 21.66 -0.15
N GLY A 20 -65.70 21.31 0.63
CA GLY A 20 -65.87 20.72 1.95
C GLY A 20 -64.70 21.07 2.84
N VAL A 21 -64.89 22.12 3.66
CA VAL A 21 -63.96 22.55 4.73
C VAL A 21 -64.15 21.56 5.89
N ALA A 22 -63.08 20.96 6.36
CA ALA A 22 -62.97 20.49 7.74
C ALA A 22 -61.53 20.13 8.15
N ALA A 23 -61.00 20.94 9.05
CA ALA A 23 -60.15 20.62 10.19
C ALA A 23 -58.81 19.84 9.98
N SER A 24 -57.77 20.64 9.94
CA SER A 24 -56.46 20.54 10.62
C SER A 24 -56.29 19.37 11.57
N ARG A 25 -55.40 18.43 11.20
CA ARG A 25 -54.47 17.78 12.13
C ARG A 25 -53.11 17.74 11.42
N ALA A 26 -52.20 18.58 11.89
CA ALA A 26 -50.81 18.62 11.50
C ALA A 26 -50.13 17.29 11.95
N TRP A 27 -49.87 16.42 11.01
CA TRP A 27 -48.91 15.35 11.18
C TRP A 27 -47.54 15.90 10.70
N ILE A 28 -46.67 16.15 11.67
CA ILE A 28 -45.25 16.41 11.41
C ILE A 28 -44.64 15.08 11.02
N PRO A 29 -44.20 14.86 9.77
CA PRO A 29 -43.36 13.72 9.47
C PRO A 29 -42.01 13.97 10.13
N GLY A 30 -41.70 13.19 11.17
CA GLY A 30 -40.40 13.19 11.81
C GLY A 30 -39.32 12.99 10.76
N LEU A 31 -38.45 13.97 10.65
CA LEU A 31 -37.24 13.92 9.83
C LEU A 31 -36.30 12.88 10.46
N TRP A 32 -36.35 11.67 9.97
CA TRP A 32 -35.32 10.68 10.26
C TRP A 32 -34.04 11.15 9.55
N VAL A 33 -33.23 11.91 10.27
CA VAL A 33 -31.84 12.12 9.89
C VAL A 33 -31.16 10.76 10.02
N ALA A 34 -31.11 10.03 8.92
CA ALA A 34 -30.22 8.88 8.81
C ALA A 34 -28.81 9.42 9.01
N GLY A 35 -28.29 9.25 10.21
CA GLY A 35 -26.88 9.49 10.51
C GLY A 35 -26.06 8.63 9.58
N VAL A 36 -25.48 9.23 8.55
CA VAL A 36 -24.43 8.62 7.75
C VAL A 36 -23.27 8.44 8.74
N ALA A 37 -23.14 7.23 9.29
CA ALA A 37 -21.94 6.84 10.01
C ALA A 37 -20.80 6.89 8.98
N THR A 38 -20.06 7.99 8.97
CA THR A 38 -18.78 8.07 8.27
C THR A 38 -17.86 7.08 8.97
N ALA A 39 -17.67 5.91 8.36
CA ALA A 39 -16.60 5.01 8.76
C ALA A 39 -15.29 5.82 8.74
N PRO A 40 -14.45 5.73 9.78
CA PRO A 40 -13.15 6.38 9.75
C PRO A 40 -12.39 5.87 8.51
N PRO A 41 -11.65 6.74 7.82
CA PRO A 41 -10.79 6.28 6.72
C PRO A 41 -9.88 5.19 7.28
N ALA A 42 -9.78 4.07 6.59
CA ALA A 42 -8.81 3.04 6.91
C ALA A 42 -7.43 3.69 6.85
N GLU A 43 -6.77 3.80 7.99
CA GLU A 43 -5.42 4.35 8.06
C GLU A 43 -4.51 3.39 7.31
N ALA A 44 -3.92 3.88 6.22
CA ALA A 44 -2.81 3.17 5.57
C ALA A 44 -1.75 2.93 6.64
N SER A 45 -1.16 1.71 6.69
CA SER A 45 -0.10 1.40 7.64
C SER A 45 1.06 2.36 7.41
N GLU A 46 1.12 3.43 8.18
CA GLU A 46 2.20 4.40 8.11
C GLU A 46 3.44 3.79 8.76
N GLY A 47 4.45 3.49 7.94
CA GLY A 47 5.77 3.13 8.43
C GLY A 47 6.59 4.38 8.68
N GLU A 48 7.37 4.38 9.75
CA GLU A 48 8.30 5.45 10.11
C GLU A 48 9.74 4.99 9.99
N LEU A 49 10.59 5.83 9.40
CA LEU A 49 12.02 5.61 9.34
C LEU A 49 12.66 6.14 10.63
N THR A 50 12.93 5.25 11.58
CA THR A 50 13.48 5.58 12.90
C THR A 50 15.01 5.77 12.89
N GLY A 51 15.69 5.26 11.87
CA GLY A 51 17.11 5.45 11.65
C GLY A 51 17.45 5.34 10.18
N PHE A 52 18.30 6.27 9.68
CA PHE A 52 18.77 6.22 8.30
C PHE A 52 20.13 6.90 8.20
N ASP A 53 21.12 6.15 7.73
CA ASP A 53 22.49 6.62 7.53
C ASP A 53 23.03 6.12 6.21
N VAL A 54 23.74 7.00 5.49
CA VAL A 54 24.40 6.70 4.23
C VAL A 54 25.88 7.03 4.37
N LEU A 55 26.71 6.00 4.29
CA LEU A 55 28.16 6.12 4.37
C LEU A 55 28.77 5.81 3.00
N ARG A 56 29.62 6.73 2.52
CA ARG A 56 30.50 6.51 1.38
C ARG A 56 31.92 6.29 1.90
N ASP A 57 32.54 5.22 1.46
CA ASP A 57 33.95 4.91 1.75
C ASP A 57 34.68 4.43 0.48
N ASP A 58 35.93 3.99 0.62
CA ASP A 58 36.75 3.53 -0.50
C ASP A 58 36.23 2.27 -1.17
N ASP A 59 35.36 1.48 -0.48
CA ASP A 59 34.74 0.27 -0.99
C ASP A 59 33.42 0.56 -1.72
N GLY A 60 32.79 1.71 -1.46
CA GLY A 60 31.52 2.06 -2.10
C GLY A 60 30.55 2.83 -1.20
N VAL A 61 29.26 2.63 -1.44
CA VAL A 61 28.19 3.25 -0.66
C VAL A 61 27.43 2.20 0.13
N PHE A 62 27.27 2.48 1.41
CA PHE A 62 26.58 1.64 2.38
C PHE A 62 25.40 2.37 2.99
N VAL A 63 24.31 1.64 3.17
CA VAL A 63 23.08 2.14 3.83
C VAL A 63 22.85 1.37 5.11
N SER A 64 22.60 2.09 6.19
CA SER A 64 22.05 1.54 7.43
C SER A 64 20.68 2.14 7.66
N TYR A 65 19.67 1.30 7.94
CA TYR A 65 18.32 1.79 8.17
C TYR A 65 17.62 0.99 9.25
N ALA A 66 16.62 1.62 9.87
CA ALA A 66 15.65 1.01 10.75
C ALA A 66 14.27 1.62 10.43
N VAL A 67 13.30 0.75 10.17
CA VAL A 67 11.90 1.11 9.90
C VAL A 67 11.06 0.55 11.01
N ASN A 68 10.19 1.38 11.58
CA ASN A 68 9.13 0.95 12.49
C ASN A 68 7.79 1.01 11.75
N PHE A 69 7.01 -0.07 11.79
CA PHE A 69 5.70 -0.14 11.17
C PHE A 69 4.84 -1.21 11.82
N GLU A 70 3.55 -1.04 11.68
CA GLU A 70 2.57 -2.06 12.01
C GLU A 70 1.98 -2.62 10.72
N LEU A 71 1.75 -3.92 10.67
CA LEU A 71 1.03 -4.52 9.55
C LEU A 71 -0.44 -4.12 9.62
N GLY A 72 -1.03 -3.78 8.49
CA GLY A 72 -2.46 -3.64 8.38
C GLY A 72 -3.18 -4.97 8.64
N LYS A 73 -4.45 -4.92 8.95
CA LYS A 73 -5.27 -6.09 9.29
C LYS A 73 -5.31 -7.14 8.18
N GLY A 74 -5.37 -6.69 6.91
CA GLY A 74 -5.35 -7.58 5.76
C GLY A 74 -4.10 -8.45 5.66
N PRO A 75 -2.88 -7.88 5.67
CA PRO A 75 -1.62 -8.64 5.72
C PRO A 75 -1.47 -9.52 6.96
N GLU A 76 -1.94 -9.08 8.14
CA GLU A 76 -1.93 -9.91 9.35
C GLU A 76 -2.78 -11.17 9.20
N ASP A 77 -4.02 -11.02 8.74
CA ASP A 77 -4.94 -12.13 8.49
C ASP A 77 -4.41 -13.10 7.42
N ALA A 78 -3.75 -12.56 6.39
CA ALA A 78 -3.11 -13.36 5.35
C ALA A 78 -1.95 -14.19 5.93
N LEU A 79 -1.08 -13.56 6.70
CA LEU A 79 0.05 -14.23 7.34
C LEU A 79 -0.40 -15.33 8.30
N ALA A 80 -1.45 -15.09 9.11
CA ALA A 80 -2.05 -16.09 10.00
C ALA A 80 -2.59 -17.31 9.23
N LYS A 81 -3.01 -17.13 7.98
CA LYS A 81 -3.44 -18.19 7.05
C LYS A 81 -2.26 -18.79 6.24
N SER A 82 -1.03 -18.56 6.65
CA SER A 82 0.19 -19.02 5.97
C SER A 82 0.40 -18.46 4.56
N VAL A 83 -0.25 -17.33 4.24
CA VAL A 83 0.03 -16.59 3.01
C VAL A 83 1.36 -15.87 3.18
N PRO A 84 2.32 -16.03 2.24
CA PRO A 84 3.59 -15.33 2.34
C PRO A 84 3.43 -13.82 2.20
N LEU A 85 4.15 -13.05 3.00
CA LEU A 85 4.33 -11.61 2.81
C LEU A 85 5.72 -11.34 2.27
N PHE A 86 5.83 -10.33 1.42
CA PHE A 86 7.11 -9.91 0.84
C PHE A 86 7.40 -8.47 1.22
N LEU A 87 8.48 -8.26 1.98
CA LEU A 87 9.00 -6.95 2.32
C LEU A 87 10.22 -6.67 1.46
N VAL A 88 10.29 -5.49 0.89
CA VAL A 88 11.34 -5.10 -0.05
C VAL A 88 11.97 -3.79 0.42
N ALA A 89 13.29 -3.82 0.58
CA ALA A 89 14.11 -2.61 0.69
C ALA A 89 14.83 -2.40 -0.64
N GLU A 90 14.68 -1.22 -1.22
CA GLU A 90 15.26 -0.83 -2.49
C GLU A 90 16.04 0.46 -2.30
N ALA A 91 17.27 0.49 -2.84
CA ALA A 91 18.12 1.66 -2.81
C ALA A 91 18.61 1.93 -4.24
N GLU A 92 18.34 3.11 -4.73
CA GLU A 92 18.79 3.58 -6.03
C GLU A 92 19.68 4.80 -5.86
N ILE A 93 20.81 4.84 -6.54
CA ILE A 93 21.71 6.00 -6.54
C ILE A 93 21.63 6.67 -7.89
N PHE A 94 21.40 7.97 -7.83
CA PHE A 94 21.31 8.82 -9.02
C PHE A 94 22.44 9.84 -9.00
N ARG A 95 22.96 10.11 -10.20
CA ARG A 95 23.83 11.25 -10.44
C ARG A 95 22.98 12.47 -10.76
N ASP A 96 23.08 13.51 -9.95
CA ASP A 96 22.43 14.82 -10.15
C ASP A 96 23.01 15.52 -11.38
N ARG A 97 22.13 15.92 -12.34
CA ARG A 97 22.50 16.61 -13.57
C ARG A 97 21.67 17.86 -13.75
N TRP A 98 22.31 19.02 -13.83
CA TRP A 98 21.63 20.32 -13.88
C TRP A 98 20.82 20.60 -15.17
N TYR A 99 21.11 19.88 -16.28
CA TYR A 99 20.51 20.16 -17.61
C TYR A 99 19.90 18.94 -18.31
N TRP A 100 19.84 17.78 -17.63
CA TRP A 100 19.31 16.53 -18.18
C TRP A 100 18.62 15.73 -17.06
N ARG A 101 17.92 14.64 -17.46
CA ARG A 101 17.37 13.71 -16.45
C ARG A 101 18.53 13.10 -15.66
N ASP A 102 18.29 12.93 -14.35
CA ASP A 102 19.24 12.26 -13.48
C ASP A 102 19.48 10.83 -13.97
N ARG A 103 20.71 10.40 -13.87
CA ARG A 103 21.11 9.08 -14.32
C ARG A 103 21.24 8.15 -13.13
N ARG A 104 20.48 7.06 -13.12
CA ARG A 104 20.68 5.98 -12.16
C ARG A 104 22.04 5.33 -12.40
N VAL A 105 22.89 5.30 -11.38
CA VAL A 105 24.26 4.76 -11.44
C VAL A 105 24.37 3.44 -10.69
N ALA A 106 23.53 3.22 -9.68
CA ALA A 106 23.48 1.97 -8.92
C ALA A 106 22.05 1.65 -8.49
N HIS A 107 21.77 0.35 -8.30
CA HIS A 107 20.52 -0.18 -7.79
C HIS A 107 20.81 -1.42 -6.97
N ALA A 108 20.27 -1.48 -5.76
CA ALA A 108 20.36 -2.63 -4.88
C ALA A 108 19.01 -2.91 -4.24
N THR A 109 18.69 -4.19 -4.12
CA THR A 109 17.40 -4.62 -3.56
C THR A 109 17.63 -5.76 -2.58
N LYS A 110 16.93 -5.70 -1.43
CA LYS A 110 16.78 -6.82 -0.50
C LYS A 110 15.32 -7.21 -0.43
N VAL A 111 15.04 -8.48 -0.54
CA VAL A 111 13.70 -9.03 -0.47
C VAL A 111 13.63 -10.06 0.64
N TRP A 112 12.69 -9.91 1.54
CA TRP A 112 12.37 -10.87 2.58
C TRP A 112 10.99 -11.46 2.34
N LYS A 113 10.92 -12.77 2.50
CA LYS A 113 9.66 -13.52 2.51
C LYS A 113 9.38 -13.98 3.93
N ILE A 114 8.25 -13.59 4.48
CA ILE A 114 7.77 -14.05 5.80
C ILE A 114 6.63 -15.01 5.59
N VAL A 115 6.66 -16.17 6.25
CA VAL A 115 5.58 -17.17 6.21
C VAL A 115 5.35 -17.74 7.61
N TYR A 116 4.10 -17.78 8.04
CA TYR A 116 3.72 -18.51 9.25
C TYR A 116 3.69 -20.01 8.98
N GLN A 117 4.26 -20.80 9.89
CA GLN A 117 4.31 -22.26 9.85
C GLN A 117 3.44 -22.84 10.96
N PRO A 118 2.21 -23.31 10.68
CA PRO A 118 1.28 -23.77 11.71
C PRO A 118 1.78 -24.96 12.51
N LEU A 119 2.51 -25.89 11.86
CA LEU A 119 3.00 -27.12 12.52
C LEU A 119 4.02 -26.85 13.63
N THR A 120 4.81 -25.78 13.48
CA THR A 120 5.83 -25.39 14.47
C THR A 120 5.45 -24.14 15.23
N SER A 121 4.32 -23.50 14.88
CA SER A 121 3.87 -22.23 15.41
C SER A 121 4.95 -21.14 15.34
N THR A 122 5.73 -21.11 14.25
CA THR A 122 6.83 -20.18 14.04
C THR A 122 6.67 -19.39 12.75
N TYR A 123 7.34 -18.25 12.69
CA TYR A 123 7.42 -17.41 11.49
C TYR A 123 8.77 -17.60 10.83
N ARG A 124 8.75 -18.09 9.59
CA ARG A 124 9.97 -18.26 8.80
C ARG A 124 10.22 -17.01 7.97
N VAL A 125 11.37 -16.40 8.18
CA VAL A 125 11.90 -15.31 7.36
C VAL A 125 12.97 -15.87 6.44
N THR A 126 12.81 -15.64 5.14
CA THR A 126 13.79 -16.04 4.12
C THR A 126 14.21 -14.80 3.35
N THR A 127 15.51 -14.50 3.31
CA THR A 127 16.05 -13.47 2.40
C THR A 127 16.26 -14.11 1.03
N VAL A 128 15.80 -13.46 -0.03
CA VAL A 128 16.02 -13.94 -1.40
C VAL A 128 17.52 -14.00 -1.69
N GLY A 129 18.01 -15.20 -2.04
CA GLY A 129 19.44 -15.48 -2.19
C GLY A 129 20.21 -15.72 -0.87
N GLY A 130 19.50 -15.77 0.28
CA GLY A 130 20.09 -15.92 1.60
C GLY A 130 19.54 -17.09 2.41
N LEU A 131 19.88 -17.08 3.70
CA LEU A 131 19.45 -18.10 4.65
C LEU A 131 18.03 -17.87 5.14
N SER A 132 17.37 -18.95 5.55
CA SER A 132 16.09 -18.89 6.24
C SER A 132 16.30 -18.96 7.74
N GLN A 133 15.55 -18.18 8.51
CA GLN A 133 15.54 -18.19 9.96
C GLN A 133 14.11 -18.26 10.49
N ASN A 134 13.90 -18.99 11.57
CA ASN A 134 12.60 -19.10 12.23
C ASN A 134 12.57 -18.22 13.46
N TYR A 135 11.43 -17.57 13.68
CA TYR A 135 11.16 -16.69 14.81
C TYR A 135 9.91 -17.17 15.55
N PRO A 136 9.90 -17.16 16.89
CA PRO A 136 8.74 -17.61 17.66
C PRO A 136 7.55 -16.66 17.57
N THR A 137 7.80 -15.36 17.34
CA THR A 137 6.76 -14.34 17.27
C THR A 137 6.75 -13.61 15.92
N ARG A 138 5.61 -13.04 15.57
CA ARG A 138 5.44 -12.21 14.38
C ARG A 138 6.28 -10.94 14.49
N GLU A 139 6.28 -10.33 15.66
CA GLU A 139 7.00 -9.09 15.96
C GLU A 139 8.50 -9.26 15.75
N GLU A 140 9.07 -10.38 16.22
CA GLU A 140 10.49 -10.69 15.99
C GLU A 140 10.80 -10.92 14.51
N ALA A 141 9.92 -11.61 13.79
CA ALA A 141 10.07 -11.83 12.36
C ALA A 141 10.04 -10.51 11.58
N ILE A 142 9.11 -9.61 11.92
CA ILE A 142 9.03 -8.26 11.32
C ILE A 142 10.29 -7.46 11.66
N ALA A 143 10.70 -7.43 12.93
CA ALA A 143 11.90 -6.71 13.38
C ALA A 143 13.18 -7.17 12.67
N ALA A 144 13.26 -8.46 12.32
CA ALA A 144 14.40 -9.00 11.57
C ALA A 144 14.46 -8.49 10.12
N THR A 145 13.34 -8.07 9.53
CA THR A 145 13.27 -7.56 8.16
C THR A 145 13.35 -6.04 8.09
N SER A 146 12.98 -5.33 9.18
CA SER A 146 12.84 -3.89 9.20
C SER A 146 14.13 -3.12 9.46
N ARG A 147 15.26 -3.81 9.63
CA ARG A 147 16.57 -3.16 9.84
C ARG A 147 17.69 -3.79 9.03
N SER A 148 18.64 -2.98 8.65
CA SER A 148 19.90 -3.44 8.05
C SER A 148 21.03 -2.50 8.45
N VAL A 149 22.21 -3.06 8.69
CA VAL A 149 23.41 -2.31 9.00
C VAL A 149 24.45 -2.53 7.90
N ARG A 150 25.08 -1.44 7.43
CA ARG A 150 26.14 -1.47 6.40
C ARG A 150 25.75 -2.32 5.17
N TRP A 151 24.54 -2.14 4.67
CA TRP A 151 24.15 -2.77 3.42
C TRP A 151 24.82 -2.07 2.25
N LYS A 152 25.72 -2.76 1.56
CA LYS A 152 26.39 -2.24 0.38
C LYS A 152 25.40 -2.09 -0.77
N VAL A 153 25.24 -0.88 -1.29
CA VAL A 153 24.28 -0.53 -2.35
C VAL A 153 24.95 -0.15 -3.66
N ALA A 154 26.23 0.22 -3.60
CA ALA A 154 27.04 0.50 -4.79
C ALA A 154 28.50 0.21 -4.55
N GLU A 155 29.23 -0.16 -5.60
CA GLU A 155 30.67 -0.22 -5.61
C GLU A 155 31.25 1.19 -5.84
N ALA A 156 32.43 1.48 -5.29
CA ALA A 156 33.09 2.78 -5.48
C ALA A 156 33.27 3.14 -6.96
N ALA A 157 33.60 2.17 -7.81
CA ALA A 157 33.79 2.34 -9.25
C ALA A 157 32.52 2.75 -10.02
N GLN A 158 31.34 2.62 -9.40
CA GLN A 158 30.08 3.05 -10.01
C GLN A 158 29.78 4.54 -9.82
N LEU A 159 30.50 5.18 -8.88
CA LEU A 159 30.36 6.60 -8.57
C LEU A 159 31.53 7.36 -9.16
N ASP A 160 31.22 8.39 -9.91
CA ASP A 160 32.20 9.38 -10.39
C ASP A 160 32.32 10.60 -9.41
N ASP A 161 33.09 11.61 -9.80
CA ASP A 161 33.30 12.84 -8.98
C ASP A 161 32.06 13.77 -8.98
N GLY A 162 30.92 13.35 -9.53
CA GLY A 162 29.71 14.13 -9.57
C GLY A 162 28.93 14.11 -8.26
N ARG A 163 27.93 14.98 -8.17
CA ARG A 163 26.97 14.96 -7.06
C ARG A 163 26.02 13.79 -7.21
N HIS A 164 25.85 13.05 -6.14
CA HIS A 164 24.95 11.90 -6.09
C HIS A 164 23.92 12.05 -4.98
N TYR A 165 22.76 11.44 -5.18
CA TYR A 165 21.79 11.24 -4.13
C TYR A 165 21.26 9.81 -4.18
N LEU A 166 20.80 9.34 -3.03
CA LEU A 166 20.23 8.03 -2.84
C LEU A 166 18.72 8.17 -2.60
N GLU A 167 17.94 7.39 -3.32
CA GLU A 167 16.54 7.16 -3.04
C GLU A 167 16.38 5.78 -2.40
N PHE A 168 15.79 5.75 -1.22
CA PHE A 168 15.50 4.56 -0.46
C PHE A 168 13.99 4.36 -0.38
N VAL A 169 13.54 3.13 -0.61
CA VAL A 169 12.15 2.71 -0.45
C VAL A 169 12.12 1.40 0.33
N TYR A 170 11.31 1.37 1.39
CA TYR A 170 10.95 0.14 2.08
C TYR A 170 9.45 -0.06 1.93
N ARG A 171 9.01 -1.24 1.44
CA ARG A 171 7.60 -1.48 1.14
C ARG A 171 7.18 -2.93 1.32
N LEU A 172 5.90 -3.14 1.58
CA LEU A 172 5.23 -4.42 1.37
C LEU A 172 4.92 -4.56 -0.13
N ASP A 173 5.45 -5.61 -0.79
CA ASP A 173 5.28 -5.79 -2.23
C ASP A 173 4.23 -6.86 -2.53
N ILE A 174 3.04 -6.40 -2.90
CA ILE A 174 1.91 -7.26 -3.28
C ILE A 174 2.11 -7.93 -4.64
N ASN A 175 3.00 -7.40 -5.51
CA ASN A 175 3.24 -7.97 -6.83
C ASN A 175 4.00 -9.31 -6.76
N LEU A 176 4.70 -9.57 -5.64
CA LEU A 176 5.38 -10.84 -5.39
C LEU A 176 4.44 -11.92 -4.84
N LEU A 177 3.21 -11.59 -4.51
CA LEU A 177 2.19 -12.56 -4.11
C LEU A 177 1.75 -13.41 -5.31
N PRO A 178 1.27 -14.65 -5.07
CA PRO A 178 0.61 -15.44 -6.11
C PRO A 178 -0.56 -14.66 -6.74
N ARG A 179 -0.67 -14.71 -8.07
CA ARG A 179 -1.66 -13.93 -8.85
C ARG A 179 -3.10 -14.00 -8.32
N PRO A 180 -3.63 -15.17 -7.88
CA PRO A 180 -4.99 -15.22 -7.32
C PRO A 180 -5.17 -14.35 -6.07
N MET A 181 -4.10 -14.12 -5.30
CA MET A 181 -4.14 -13.31 -4.08
C MET A 181 -4.01 -11.80 -4.35
N GLN A 182 -3.45 -11.41 -5.48
CA GLN A 182 -3.36 -10.00 -5.89
C GLN A 182 -4.73 -9.42 -6.26
N ILE A 183 -5.67 -10.29 -6.69
CA ILE A 183 -7.02 -9.88 -7.06
C ILE A 183 -7.79 -9.55 -5.77
N GLY A 184 -8.31 -8.32 -5.68
CA GLY A 184 -9.09 -7.85 -4.52
C GLY A 184 -8.30 -7.15 -3.42
N ILE A 185 -6.95 -7.21 -3.44
CA ILE A 185 -6.10 -6.46 -2.51
C ILE A 185 -5.47 -5.22 -3.15
N ALA A 186 -5.45 -5.15 -4.48
CA ALA A 186 -4.96 -3.98 -5.21
C ALA A 186 -5.81 -2.75 -4.85
N GLY A 187 -5.15 -1.70 -4.32
CA GLY A 187 -5.82 -0.48 -3.87
C GLY A 187 -6.40 -0.54 -2.45
N ASN A 188 -6.31 -1.67 -1.75
CA ASN A 188 -6.69 -1.74 -0.34
C ASN A 188 -5.62 -1.05 0.52
N PRO A 189 -5.99 -0.02 1.32
CA PRO A 189 -5.05 0.73 2.16
C PRO A 189 -4.32 -0.14 3.18
N ASP A 190 -4.93 -1.20 3.71
CA ASP A 190 -4.30 -2.14 4.65
C ASP A 190 -3.03 -2.80 4.09
N TRP A 191 -2.91 -2.89 2.75
CA TRP A 191 -1.78 -3.48 2.05
C TRP A 191 -0.76 -2.45 1.56
N GLN A 192 -0.98 -1.18 1.88
CA GLN A 192 -0.12 -0.07 1.45
C GLN A 192 0.87 0.32 2.55
N LEU A 193 1.93 -0.47 2.71
CA LEU A 193 3.08 -0.07 3.50
C LEU A 193 4.16 0.45 2.55
N SER A 194 4.56 1.72 2.70
CA SER A 194 5.67 2.29 1.93
C SER A 194 6.33 3.43 2.71
N VAL A 195 7.61 3.29 2.98
CA VAL A 195 8.46 4.33 3.57
C VAL A 195 9.50 4.75 2.55
N LYS A 196 9.66 6.05 2.35
CA LYS A 196 10.59 6.61 1.34
C LYS A 196 11.52 7.62 1.98
N ARG A 197 12.76 7.65 1.53
CA ARG A 197 13.76 8.64 1.92
C ARG A 197 14.67 8.97 0.76
N THR A 198 14.93 10.26 0.57
CA THR A 198 15.98 10.74 -0.36
C THR A 198 17.05 11.42 0.46
N GLN A 199 18.30 11.09 0.21
CA GLN A 199 19.46 11.68 0.90
C GLN A 199 20.59 11.91 -0.08
N ARG A 200 21.23 13.09 0.02
CA ARG A 200 22.48 13.39 -0.72
C ARG A 200 23.62 12.56 -0.14
N ILE A 201 24.47 12.07 -1.04
CA ILE A 201 25.70 11.36 -0.70
C ILE A 201 26.81 12.40 -0.66
N ALA A 202 27.47 12.50 0.50
CA ALA A 202 28.59 13.42 0.69
C ALA A 202 29.90 12.86 0.07
#